data_8d5ae47efdec1b2935e16cb5236a72be
#
_entry.id   8d5ae47efdec1b2935e16cb5236a72be
#
_cell.length_a   1.000
_cell.length_b   1.000
_cell.length_c   1.000
_cell.angle_alpha   90.00
_cell.angle_beta   90.00
_cell.angle_gamma   90.00
#
_symmetry.space_group_name_H-M   'P 1'
#
loop_
_entity.id
_entity.type
_entity.pdbx_description
1 polymer ?
#
loop_
_entity_poly.entity_id
_entity_poly.type
_entity_poly.pdbx_seq_one_letter_code
_entity_poly.pdbx_strand_id
1 'polypeptide(L)'
;PVFLFAQEAAQKGVDEVINEKFGNATGWFVELIFAQIPVTDEVGIPWVVIMLLGFATFFTIYFKFINISGFSTALNVVRGKYDDLDHPEAGVLKGDLTPGADIPETIRVEGEEGEVSHFQALTAALSGTVGLGNIAGVAIAITIGGPGATLWMIIAGLLGMTSKFAECTLGVKYRDVGEDGTVFGGPMYYLKKGLSERGAAGLGKVLAILFAIFCIGGSFGGGNMFQSNQAAIIFNSTAGFTGGASGLIFGIVMAICVGFVIIGGLKRIAAVTEKVVPFMVGIYLLAALVVIGMNFTEIIPAFGKIWNGAFAPMGVAGGFVGVLVQGFRRAAFSNEAGVGSAAIAHSAVKTKYPASEGIVSLLEPFIDTVVVCTITALVIVITGNYLDAGAASGVQLTSDAFASAIPWFPYVLTGAVILFAFSTMISWSYYGLQSWLFLFGRSEKNVMTYKIVFCLFTVLGASISLGAVTDFSDAMIFAMAIPN
;
A
#
# COMPACT_ATOMS: atom_id res chain seq x y z
N PRO A 1 -48.97 26.27 -20.15
CA PRO A 1 -48.17 25.04 -20.23
C PRO A 1 -46.75 25.30 -20.67
N VAL A 2 -46.08 26.38 -20.22
CA VAL A 2 -44.67 26.71 -20.53
C VAL A 2 -43.82 26.77 -19.24
N PHE A 3 -44.41 26.53 -18.06
CA PHE A 3 -43.74 26.61 -16.77
C PHE A 3 -43.26 25.25 -16.19
N LEU A 4 -43.33 24.15 -16.95
CA LEU A 4 -43.02 22.81 -16.45
C LEU A 4 -41.66 22.24 -16.94
N PHE A 5 -40.87 22.99 -17.70
CA PHE A 5 -39.57 22.54 -18.20
C PHE A 5 -38.36 23.31 -17.64
N ALA A 6 -38.55 24.10 -16.60
CA ALA A 6 -37.46 24.90 -15.99
C ALA A 6 -37.02 24.38 -14.59
N GLN A 7 -37.30 23.13 -14.23
CA GLN A 7 -37.08 22.65 -12.87
C GLN A 7 -36.28 21.35 -12.76
N GLU A 8 -35.32 21.12 -13.66
CA GLU A 8 -34.37 19.99 -13.52
C GLU A 8 -32.97 20.27 -14.06
N ALA A 9 -32.47 21.48 -13.92
CA ALA A 9 -31.04 21.69 -13.89
C ALA A 9 -30.65 21.97 -12.42
N ALA A 10 -30.73 20.97 -11.57
CA ALA A 10 -30.04 21.01 -10.28
C ALA A 10 -28.58 21.35 -10.61
N GLN A 11 -28.08 22.51 -10.18
CA GLN A 11 -26.67 22.86 -10.31
C GLN A 11 -25.88 21.76 -9.64
N LYS A 12 -25.22 20.91 -10.45
CA LYS A 12 -24.28 19.89 -9.95
C LYS A 12 -23.32 20.59 -9.00
N GLY A 13 -23.09 20.01 -7.83
CA GLY A 13 -22.08 20.50 -6.89
C GLY A 13 -20.70 20.56 -7.55
N VAL A 14 -19.83 21.41 -7.06
CA VAL A 14 -18.45 21.55 -7.61
C VAL A 14 -17.71 20.21 -7.58
N ASP A 15 -17.95 19.41 -6.56
CA ASP A 15 -17.43 18.06 -6.36
C ASP A 15 -17.96 17.06 -7.42
N GLU A 16 -19.24 17.12 -7.78
CA GLU A 16 -19.81 16.29 -8.87
C GLU A 16 -19.22 16.65 -10.24
N VAL A 17 -19.00 17.95 -10.51
CA VAL A 17 -18.37 18.40 -11.76
C VAL A 17 -16.91 17.96 -11.84
N ILE A 18 -16.17 18.04 -10.73
CA ILE A 18 -14.79 17.57 -10.66
C ILE A 18 -14.73 16.06 -10.88
N ASN A 19 -15.63 15.29 -10.23
CA ASN A 19 -15.71 13.84 -10.39
C ASN A 19 -16.00 13.42 -11.83
N GLU A 20 -16.98 14.05 -12.47
CA GLU A 20 -17.33 13.77 -13.86
C GLU A 20 -16.15 14.05 -14.80
N LYS A 21 -15.50 15.22 -14.66
CA LYS A 21 -14.34 15.56 -15.47
C LYS A 21 -13.15 14.64 -15.22
N PHE A 22 -12.90 14.27 -13.96
CA PHE A 22 -11.82 13.37 -13.59
C PHE A 22 -12.10 11.96 -14.12
N GLY A 23 -13.32 11.43 -13.94
CA GLY A 23 -13.73 10.14 -14.47
C GLY A 23 -13.63 10.08 -16.02
N ASN A 24 -14.09 11.12 -16.71
CA ASN A 24 -13.98 11.20 -18.17
C ASN A 24 -12.51 11.26 -18.66
N ALA A 25 -11.65 11.91 -17.90
CA ALA A 25 -10.22 12.02 -18.25
C ALA A 25 -9.46 10.71 -18.00
N THR A 26 -9.85 9.91 -17.02
CA THR A 26 -9.13 8.71 -16.58
C THR A 26 -9.81 7.40 -16.98
N GLY A 27 -11.09 7.41 -17.34
CA GLY A 27 -11.90 6.21 -17.59
C GLY A 27 -11.33 5.29 -18.64
N TRP A 28 -10.83 5.83 -19.76
CA TRP A 28 -10.19 5.04 -20.81
C TRP A 28 -8.97 4.24 -20.30
N PHE A 29 -8.22 4.82 -19.37
CA PHE A 29 -7.06 4.16 -18.78
C PHE A 29 -7.49 3.06 -17.80
N VAL A 30 -8.51 3.31 -17.00
CA VAL A 30 -9.12 2.31 -16.11
C VAL A 30 -9.62 1.11 -16.93
N GLU A 31 -10.34 1.37 -18.02
CA GLU A 31 -10.83 0.32 -18.93
C GLU A 31 -9.69 -0.50 -19.55
N LEU A 32 -8.58 0.14 -19.93
CA LEU A 32 -7.41 -0.54 -20.46
C LEU A 32 -6.76 -1.48 -19.44
N ILE A 33 -6.54 -0.99 -18.23
CA ILE A 33 -5.87 -1.76 -17.17
C ILE A 33 -6.74 -2.94 -16.70
N PHE A 34 -8.05 -2.71 -16.57
CA PHE A 34 -9.00 -3.72 -16.14
C PHE A 34 -9.77 -4.39 -17.27
N ALA A 35 -9.25 -4.33 -18.52
CA ALA A 35 -9.82 -5.05 -19.66
C ALA A 35 -9.99 -6.53 -19.30
N GLN A 36 -11.19 -7.06 -19.56
CA GLN A 36 -11.56 -8.39 -19.10
C GLN A 36 -11.25 -9.45 -20.14
N ILE A 37 -10.65 -10.55 -19.70
CA ILE A 37 -10.55 -11.79 -20.47
C ILE A 37 -11.81 -12.59 -20.14
N PRO A 38 -12.69 -12.87 -21.13
CA PRO A 38 -13.93 -13.59 -20.90
C PRO A 38 -13.63 -15.05 -20.45
N VAL A 39 -14.25 -15.46 -19.35
CA VAL A 39 -14.21 -16.84 -18.84
C VAL A 39 -15.51 -17.57 -19.18
N THR A 40 -16.62 -16.83 -19.12
CA THR A 40 -17.95 -17.26 -19.58
C THR A 40 -18.59 -16.10 -20.34
N ASP A 41 -19.75 -16.32 -20.93
CA ASP A 41 -20.50 -15.26 -21.65
C ASP A 41 -20.87 -14.07 -20.76
N GLU A 42 -20.94 -14.28 -19.44
CA GLU A 42 -21.36 -13.27 -18.46
C GLU A 42 -20.22 -12.78 -17.54
N VAL A 43 -19.09 -13.49 -17.50
CA VAL A 43 -18.04 -13.24 -16.50
C VAL A 43 -16.66 -13.20 -17.14
N GLY A 44 -15.94 -12.11 -16.88
CA GLY A 44 -14.53 -11.94 -17.26
C GLY A 44 -13.63 -11.71 -16.04
N ILE A 45 -12.35 -12.01 -16.24
CA ILE A 45 -11.30 -11.70 -15.24
C ILE A 45 -10.42 -10.60 -15.83
N PRO A 46 -10.16 -9.51 -15.10
CA PRO A 46 -9.19 -8.51 -15.53
C PRO A 46 -7.81 -9.14 -15.80
N TRP A 47 -7.26 -8.90 -16.98
CA TRP A 47 -5.99 -9.53 -17.41
C TRP A 47 -4.83 -9.24 -16.44
N VAL A 48 -4.81 -8.05 -15.82
CA VAL A 48 -3.78 -7.66 -14.87
C VAL A 48 -3.83 -8.51 -13.60
N VAL A 49 -5.02 -8.95 -13.17
CA VAL A 49 -5.19 -9.86 -12.01
C VAL A 49 -4.64 -11.25 -12.36
N ILE A 50 -4.91 -11.74 -13.57
CA ILE A 50 -4.36 -13.03 -14.05
C ILE A 50 -2.83 -12.96 -14.09
N MET A 51 -2.29 -11.87 -14.58
CA MET A 51 -0.84 -11.64 -14.66
C MET A 51 -0.21 -11.67 -13.26
N LEU A 52 -0.72 -10.88 -12.32
CA LEU A 52 -0.21 -10.81 -10.94
C LEU A 52 -0.27 -12.18 -10.26
N LEU A 53 -1.41 -12.87 -10.34
CA LEU A 53 -1.58 -14.20 -9.76
C LEU A 53 -0.65 -15.23 -10.41
N GLY A 54 -0.52 -15.19 -11.72
CA GLY A 54 0.36 -16.08 -12.49
C GLY A 54 1.83 -15.93 -12.08
N PHE A 55 2.33 -14.69 -12.01
CA PHE A 55 3.71 -14.44 -11.58
C PHE A 55 3.94 -14.72 -10.09
N ALA A 56 3.02 -14.39 -9.21
CA ALA A 56 3.13 -14.73 -7.79
C ALA A 56 3.18 -16.24 -7.56
N THR A 57 2.36 -17.00 -8.29
CA THR A 57 2.40 -18.48 -8.29
C THR A 57 3.71 -19.00 -8.87
N PHE A 58 4.15 -18.45 -10.02
CA PHE A 58 5.43 -18.81 -10.63
C PHE A 58 6.59 -18.59 -9.67
N PHE A 59 6.71 -17.43 -9.04
CA PHE A 59 7.79 -17.15 -8.09
C PHE A 59 7.70 -18.04 -6.85
N THR A 60 6.50 -18.37 -6.36
CA THR A 60 6.33 -19.27 -5.22
C THR A 60 6.91 -20.66 -5.52
N ILE A 61 6.66 -21.17 -6.72
CA ILE A 61 7.19 -22.48 -7.16
C ILE A 61 8.70 -22.36 -7.46
N TYR A 62 9.11 -21.33 -8.20
CA TYR A 62 10.49 -21.09 -8.59
C TYR A 62 11.45 -20.98 -7.39
N PHE A 63 11.06 -20.23 -6.37
CA PHE A 63 11.82 -20.07 -5.14
C PHE A 63 11.52 -21.16 -4.09
N LYS A 64 10.88 -22.27 -4.50
CA LYS A 64 10.61 -23.45 -3.66
C LYS A 64 9.94 -23.09 -2.33
N PHE A 65 8.90 -22.29 -2.39
CA PHE A 65 8.10 -21.86 -1.23
C PHE A 65 8.93 -21.11 -0.17
N ILE A 66 9.80 -20.19 -0.61
CA ILE A 66 10.61 -19.36 0.28
C ILE A 66 9.77 -18.52 1.26
N ASN A 67 8.53 -18.22 0.90
CA ASN A 67 7.55 -17.57 1.78
C ASN A 67 7.29 -18.37 3.07
N ILE A 68 7.45 -19.69 3.04
CA ILE A 68 7.33 -20.56 4.22
C ILE A 68 8.71 -20.80 4.83
N SER A 69 9.68 -21.30 4.04
CA SER A 69 11.00 -21.69 4.52
C SER A 69 11.87 -20.51 4.99
N GLY A 70 11.72 -19.33 4.38
CA GLY A 70 12.45 -18.11 4.70
C GLY A 70 11.85 -17.28 5.84
N PHE A 71 10.63 -17.56 6.28
CA PHE A 71 9.91 -16.73 7.24
C PHE A 71 10.64 -16.56 8.58
N SER A 72 11.16 -17.65 9.15
CA SER A 72 11.95 -17.60 10.39
C SER A 72 13.25 -16.82 10.20
N THR A 73 13.88 -16.94 9.04
CA THR A 73 15.08 -16.17 8.69
C THR A 73 14.77 -14.68 8.60
N ALA A 74 13.63 -14.31 7.98
CA ALA A 74 13.19 -12.92 7.91
C ALA A 74 13.09 -12.27 9.30
N LEU A 75 12.45 -12.94 10.25
CA LEU A 75 12.37 -12.47 11.63
C LEU A 75 13.74 -12.33 12.30
N ASN A 76 14.67 -13.24 12.02
CA ASN A 76 16.01 -13.20 12.58
C ASN A 76 16.84 -12.05 11.99
N VAL A 77 16.73 -11.76 10.69
CA VAL A 77 17.39 -10.61 10.04
C VAL A 77 16.89 -9.31 10.66
N VAL A 78 15.58 -9.13 10.76
CA VAL A 78 15.00 -7.91 11.35
C VAL A 78 15.39 -7.71 12.81
N ARG A 79 15.63 -8.81 13.55
CA ARG A 79 16.12 -8.77 14.95
C ARG A 79 17.62 -8.52 15.08
N GLY A 80 18.33 -8.34 13.98
CA GLY A 80 19.77 -8.08 13.98
C GLY A 80 20.66 -9.30 14.25
N LYS A 81 20.10 -10.54 14.14
CA LYS A 81 20.89 -11.77 14.41
C LYS A 81 22.07 -11.94 13.45
N TYR A 82 22.01 -11.32 12.29
CA TYR A 82 23.01 -11.43 11.23
C TYR A 82 23.77 -10.14 10.96
N ASP A 83 23.63 -9.11 11.82
CA ASP A 83 24.27 -7.80 11.65
C ASP A 83 25.81 -7.94 11.61
N ASP A 84 26.39 -8.90 12.37
CA ASP A 84 27.83 -9.16 12.35
C ASP A 84 28.32 -9.68 10.98
N LEU A 85 27.45 -10.27 10.16
CA LEU A 85 27.77 -10.71 8.80
C LEU A 85 27.74 -9.54 7.81
N ASP A 86 26.82 -8.60 8.00
CA ASP A 86 26.75 -7.37 7.20
C ASP A 86 27.88 -6.39 7.55
N HIS A 87 28.34 -6.40 8.82
CA HIS A 87 29.38 -5.53 9.37
C HIS A 87 30.46 -6.31 10.12
N PRO A 88 31.25 -7.17 9.44
CA PRO A 88 32.24 -8.02 10.10
C PRO A 88 33.30 -7.23 10.90
N GLU A 89 33.54 -5.97 10.55
CA GLU A 89 34.50 -5.10 11.24
C GLU A 89 33.93 -4.45 12.51
N ALA A 90 32.60 -4.33 12.65
CA ALA A 90 31.97 -3.82 13.88
C ALA A 90 32.18 -4.78 15.07
N GLY A 91 32.34 -6.07 14.82
CA GLY A 91 32.72 -7.09 15.83
C GLY A 91 34.15 -6.95 16.32
N VAL A 92 35.09 -6.61 15.42
CA VAL A 92 36.50 -6.40 15.75
C VAL A 92 36.72 -5.12 16.57
N LEU A 93 35.97 -4.05 16.27
CA LEU A 93 36.06 -2.78 17.01
C LEU A 93 35.48 -2.85 18.44
N LYS A 94 34.55 -3.77 18.71
CA LYS A 94 34.02 -4.00 20.08
C LYS A 94 34.98 -4.71 21.03
N GLY A 95 36.02 -5.36 20.51
CA GLY A 95 36.95 -6.14 21.31
C GLY A 95 38.23 -5.43 21.77
N ASP A 96 38.67 -4.35 21.11
CA ASP A 96 40.01 -3.79 21.26
C ASP A 96 40.11 -2.27 21.43
N LEU A 97 39.06 -1.61 21.86
CA LEU A 97 39.11 -0.17 22.17
C LEU A 97 39.81 0.03 23.56
N THR A 98 41.08 0.25 23.56
CA THR A 98 41.79 0.87 24.70
C THR A 98 41.23 2.29 24.88
N PRO A 99 40.84 2.69 26.12
CA PRO A 99 40.41 4.05 26.41
C PRO A 99 41.48 5.06 26.03
N GLY A 100 41.27 5.89 25.02
CA GLY A 100 42.20 6.93 24.59
C GLY A 100 42.73 6.83 23.17
N ALA A 101 42.35 5.82 22.39
CA ALA A 101 42.70 5.78 20.95
C ALA A 101 41.81 6.72 20.17
N ASP A 102 42.35 7.75 19.53
CA ASP A 102 41.72 8.57 18.55
C ASP A 102 41.25 7.69 17.39
N ILE A 103 39.94 7.57 17.20
CA ILE A 103 39.32 6.91 16.04
C ILE A 103 39.45 7.90 14.90
N PRO A 104 40.22 7.59 13.83
CA PRO A 104 40.25 8.46 12.66
C PRO A 104 38.83 8.50 12.05
N GLU A 105 38.20 9.68 12.01
CA GLU A 105 36.89 9.95 11.38
C GLU A 105 36.87 9.65 9.86
N THR A 106 37.97 9.19 9.31
CA THR A 106 38.21 8.98 7.87
C THR A 106 38.18 7.55 7.39
N ILE A 107 37.97 6.55 8.24
CA ILE A 107 37.71 5.19 7.77
C ILE A 107 36.23 5.11 7.38
N ARG A 108 35.90 5.59 6.17
CA ARG A 108 34.72 5.09 5.45
C ARG A 108 34.98 3.60 5.23
N VAL A 109 34.33 2.77 6.04
CA VAL A 109 34.29 1.34 5.77
C VAL A 109 33.59 1.18 4.41
N GLU A 110 34.36 0.83 3.38
CA GLU A 110 33.83 0.48 2.07
C GLU A 110 32.87 -0.70 2.27
N GLY A 111 31.57 -0.40 2.46
CA GLY A 111 30.57 -1.43 2.72
C GLY A 111 29.34 -0.98 3.47
N GLU A 112 29.26 0.23 4.03
CA GLU A 112 28.04 0.80 4.61
C GLU A 112 27.22 1.57 3.57
N GLU A 113 26.97 0.97 2.40
CA GLU A 113 26.10 1.56 1.39
C GLU A 113 24.63 1.39 1.80
N GLY A 114 23.97 2.49 2.14
CA GLY A 114 22.57 2.54 2.50
C GLY A 114 22.24 3.67 3.46
N GLU A 115 20.94 3.97 3.61
CA GLU A 115 20.45 5.06 4.43
C GLU A 115 19.79 4.59 5.74
N VAL A 116 19.21 3.38 5.75
CA VAL A 116 18.32 2.90 6.81
C VAL A 116 18.62 1.45 7.21
N SER A 117 18.23 1.05 8.42
CA SER A 117 18.34 -0.35 8.87
C SER A 117 17.28 -1.25 8.23
N HIS A 118 17.41 -2.58 8.33
CA HIS A 118 16.39 -3.55 7.91
C HIS A 118 15.02 -3.28 8.54
N PHE A 119 14.99 -2.98 9.84
CA PHE A 119 13.73 -2.65 10.52
C PHE A 119 13.11 -1.35 10.02
N GLN A 120 13.92 -0.32 9.79
CA GLN A 120 13.46 0.96 9.23
C GLN A 120 12.97 0.83 7.79
N ALA A 121 13.65 0.03 6.94
CA ALA A 121 13.20 -0.25 5.58
C ALA A 121 11.86 -0.99 5.59
N LEU A 122 11.74 -2.03 6.43
CA LEU A 122 10.50 -2.78 6.60
C LEU A 122 9.36 -1.89 7.11
N THR A 123 9.58 -1.05 8.13
CA THR A 123 8.53 -0.18 8.66
C THR A 123 8.16 0.95 7.70
N ALA A 124 9.10 1.45 6.90
CA ALA A 124 8.81 2.40 5.84
C ALA A 124 7.96 1.77 4.71
N ALA A 125 8.26 0.51 4.33
CA ALA A 125 7.48 -0.24 3.36
C ALA A 125 6.10 -0.62 3.92
N LEU A 126 6.02 -1.15 5.16
CA LEU A 126 4.75 -1.40 5.84
C LEU A 126 3.91 -0.14 6.01
N SER A 127 4.52 1.02 6.21
CA SER A 127 3.81 2.29 6.25
C SER A 127 3.16 2.63 4.91
N GLY A 128 3.77 2.22 3.79
CA GLY A 128 3.19 2.37 2.45
C GLY A 128 1.99 1.46 2.23
N THR A 129 2.08 0.23 2.69
CA THR A 129 1.08 -0.83 2.45
C THR A 129 0.02 -0.90 3.55
N VAL A 130 0.40 -0.91 4.84
CA VAL A 130 -0.55 -0.93 5.96
C VAL A 130 -1.20 0.44 6.13
N GLY A 131 -2.24 0.66 5.35
CA GLY A 131 -2.99 1.89 5.25
C GLY A 131 -4.50 1.65 5.23
N LEU A 132 -5.22 2.51 4.53
CA LEU A 132 -6.67 2.34 4.43
C LEU A 132 -7.09 1.21 3.48
N GLY A 133 -6.15 0.61 2.75
CA GLY A 133 -6.35 -0.66 2.05
C GLY A 133 -6.79 -1.79 3.00
N ASN A 134 -6.19 -1.84 4.19
CA ASN A 134 -6.48 -2.86 5.21
C ASN A 134 -7.80 -2.64 5.96
N ILE A 135 -8.37 -1.46 5.91
CA ILE A 135 -9.60 -1.08 6.61
C ILE A 135 -10.73 -0.90 5.60
N ALA A 136 -10.65 0.16 4.77
CA ALA A 136 -11.65 0.48 3.77
C ALA A 136 -11.63 -0.51 2.59
N GLY A 137 -10.44 -0.94 2.14
CA GLY A 137 -10.29 -1.89 1.04
C GLY A 137 -10.88 -3.25 1.36
N VAL A 138 -10.71 -3.75 2.59
CA VAL A 138 -11.32 -5.00 3.07
C VAL A 138 -12.84 -4.88 3.12
N ALA A 139 -13.36 -3.77 3.63
CA ALA A 139 -14.79 -3.50 3.64
C ALA A 139 -15.37 -3.49 2.22
N ILE A 140 -14.70 -2.83 1.26
CA ILE A 140 -15.08 -2.84 -0.16
C ILE A 140 -15.06 -4.28 -0.72
N ALA A 141 -14.03 -5.08 -0.39
CA ALA A 141 -13.95 -6.48 -0.83
C ALA A 141 -15.16 -7.30 -0.37
N ILE A 142 -15.55 -7.14 0.90
CA ILE A 142 -16.67 -7.89 1.49
C ILE A 142 -18.01 -7.35 0.96
N THR A 143 -18.15 -6.06 0.77
CA THR A 143 -19.39 -5.47 0.20
C THR A 143 -19.66 -5.97 -1.22
N ILE A 144 -18.62 -6.07 -2.07
CA ILE A 144 -18.76 -6.45 -3.48
C ILE A 144 -18.69 -7.98 -3.65
N GLY A 145 -17.70 -8.62 -2.98
CA GLY A 145 -17.37 -10.03 -3.16
C GLY A 145 -17.92 -10.94 -2.06
N GLY A 146 -18.62 -10.39 -1.06
CA GLY A 146 -19.05 -11.15 0.11
C GLY A 146 -17.89 -11.59 1.02
N PRO A 147 -18.20 -12.28 2.14
CA PRO A 147 -17.17 -12.77 3.09
C PRO A 147 -16.08 -13.63 2.46
N GLY A 148 -16.42 -14.36 1.40
CA GLY A 148 -15.50 -15.27 0.69
C GLY A 148 -14.29 -14.58 0.07
N ALA A 149 -14.38 -13.29 -0.26
CA ALA A 149 -13.26 -12.51 -0.76
C ALA A 149 -12.07 -12.53 0.20
N THR A 150 -12.32 -12.65 1.51
CA THR A 150 -11.28 -12.74 2.55
C THR A 150 -10.34 -13.93 2.34
N LEU A 151 -10.86 -15.13 2.00
CA LEU A 151 -10.01 -16.29 1.73
C LEU A 151 -9.07 -16.04 0.55
N TRP A 152 -9.57 -15.43 -0.51
CA TRP A 152 -8.77 -15.12 -1.69
C TRP A 152 -7.76 -14.01 -1.43
N MET A 153 -8.07 -13.06 -0.54
CA MET A 153 -7.09 -12.09 -0.05
C MET A 153 -5.94 -12.77 0.69
N ILE A 154 -6.23 -13.72 1.59
CA ILE A 154 -5.20 -14.48 2.33
C ILE A 154 -4.29 -15.23 1.35
N ILE A 155 -4.88 -15.95 0.38
CA ILE A 155 -4.12 -16.69 -0.64
C ILE A 155 -3.25 -15.74 -1.46
N ALA A 156 -3.80 -14.61 -1.90
CA ALA A 156 -3.04 -13.58 -2.61
C ALA A 156 -1.88 -13.02 -1.79
N GLY A 157 -2.09 -12.78 -0.49
CA GLY A 157 -1.04 -12.34 0.43
C GLY A 157 0.10 -13.35 0.54
N LEU A 158 -0.22 -14.63 0.75
CA LEU A 158 0.77 -15.70 0.85
C LEU A 158 1.58 -15.88 -0.43
N LEU A 159 0.95 -15.84 -1.60
CA LEU A 159 1.63 -15.92 -2.88
C LEU A 159 2.45 -14.64 -3.16
N GLY A 160 1.92 -13.47 -2.79
CA GLY A 160 2.56 -12.18 -2.99
C GLY A 160 3.88 -12.02 -2.23
N MET A 161 4.07 -12.73 -1.12
CA MET A 161 5.34 -12.72 -0.36
C MET A 161 6.55 -13.01 -1.27
N THR A 162 6.42 -13.95 -2.21
CA THR A 162 7.52 -14.34 -3.10
C THR A 162 7.80 -13.31 -4.19
N SER A 163 6.77 -12.58 -4.65
CA SER A 163 6.96 -11.45 -5.55
C SER A 163 7.73 -10.33 -4.86
N LYS A 164 7.38 -9.98 -3.62
CA LYS A 164 8.12 -9.01 -2.80
C LYS A 164 9.59 -9.40 -2.61
N PHE A 165 9.84 -10.70 -2.32
CA PHE A 165 11.21 -11.22 -2.22
C PHE A 165 12.03 -10.92 -3.48
N ALA A 166 11.48 -11.19 -4.66
CA ALA A 166 12.16 -10.94 -5.93
C ALA A 166 12.40 -9.45 -6.16
N GLU A 167 11.37 -8.62 -5.99
CA GLU A 167 11.41 -7.17 -6.19
C GLU A 167 12.44 -6.49 -5.28
N CYS A 168 12.40 -6.77 -3.99
CA CYS A 168 13.28 -6.12 -3.02
C CYS A 168 14.73 -6.60 -3.14
N THR A 169 14.95 -7.89 -3.47
CA THR A 169 16.29 -8.40 -3.81
C THR A 169 16.86 -7.65 -5.02
N LEU A 170 16.08 -7.48 -6.10
CA LEU A 170 16.50 -6.74 -7.28
C LEU A 170 16.68 -5.25 -7.00
N GLY A 171 15.84 -4.67 -6.14
CA GLY A 171 15.92 -3.28 -5.71
C GLY A 171 17.27 -2.95 -5.08
N VAL A 172 17.73 -3.78 -4.15
CA VAL A 172 19.05 -3.63 -3.52
C VAL A 172 20.18 -3.93 -4.49
N LYS A 173 20.07 -5.00 -5.30
CA LYS A 173 21.11 -5.41 -6.24
C LYS A 173 21.46 -4.33 -7.28
N TYR A 174 20.48 -3.63 -7.80
CA TYR A 174 20.64 -2.71 -8.91
C TYR A 174 20.54 -1.22 -8.54
N ARG A 175 20.55 -0.91 -7.23
CA ARG A 175 20.51 0.48 -6.75
C ARG A 175 21.72 1.29 -7.19
N ASP A 176 21.54 2.62 -7.25
CA ASP A 176 22.61 3.60 -7.33
C ASP A 176 22.83 4.21 -5.94
N VAL A 177 24.07 4.43 -5.55
CA VAL A 177 24.43 5.18 -4.35
C VAL A 177 25.14 6.44 -4.77
N GLY A 178 24.62 7.60 -4.38
CA GLY A 178 25.22 8.89 -4.64
C GLY A 178 26.48 9.13 -3.80
N GLU A 179 27.27 10.12 -4.18
CA GLU A 179 28.48 10.52 -3.42
C GLU A 179 28.18 10.99 -2.00
N ASP A 180 26.95 11.48 -1.77
CA ASP A 180 26.41 11.89 -0.47
C ASP A 180 25.79 10.75 0.34
N GLY A 181 25.86 9.52 -0.18
CA GLY A 181 25.26 8.32 0.42
C GLY A 181 23.75 8.17 0.17
N THR A 182 23.11 9.06 -0.59
CA THR A 182 21.70 8.94 -0.96
C THR A 182 21.49 7.76 -1.89
N VAL A 183 20.51 6.91 -1.58
CA VAL A 183 20.19 5.73 -2.38
C VAL A 183 19.08 6.01 -3.39
N PHE A 184 19.29 5.54 -4.60
CA PHE A 184 18.35 5.58 -5.70
C PHE A 184 18.12 4.16 -6.22
N GLY A 185 16.96 3.58 -5.94
CA GLY A 185 16.67 2.20 -6.29
C GLY A 185 15.20 1.98 -6.66
N GLY A 186 14.86 0.71 -6.87
CA GLY A 186 13.53 0.30 -7.27
C GLY A 186 13.45 -0.14 -8.73
N PRO A 187 12.22 -0.43 -9.24
CA PRO A 187 12.01 -1.03 -10.56
C PRO A 187 12.64 -0.26 -11.73
N MET A 188 12.61 1.07 -11.71
CA MET A 188 13.22 1.87 -12.77
C MET A 188 14.72 1.62 -12.90
N TYR A 189 15.41 1.23 -11.83
CA TYR A 189 16.84 0.94 -11.83
C TYR A 189 17.13 -0.49 -12.26
N TYR A 190 16.44 -1.49 -11.67
CA TYR A 190 16.70 -2.87 -12.06
C TYR A 190 16.17 -3.23 -13.45
N LEU A 191 15.08 -2.62 -13.92
CA LEU A 191 14.62 -2.78 -15.31
C LEU A 191 15.66 -2.22 -16.28
N LYS A 192 16.15 -1.00 -16.03
CA LYS A 192 17.14 -0.36 -16.90
C LYS A 192 18.46 -1.13 -16.91
N LYS A 193 19.01 -1.47 -15.75
CA LYS A 193 20.33 -2.13 -15.63
C LYS A 193 20.26 -3.62 -15.93
N GLY A 194 19.33 -4.36 -15.32
CA GLY A 194 19.23 -5.80 -15.45
C GLY A 194 18.88 -6.26 -16.87
N LEU A 195 18.01 -5.53 -17.59
CA LEU A 195 17.75 -5.82 -19.01
C LEU A 195 18.90 -5.39 -19.92
N SER A 196 19.64 -4.34 -19.56
CA SER A 196 20.86 -3.96 -20.28
C SER A 196 21.93 -5.05 -20.21
N GLU A 197 22.13 -5.68 -19.05
CA GLU A 197 23.05 -6.81 -18.87
C GLU A 197 22.68 -8.02 -19.74
N ARG A 198 21.40 -8.14 -20.09
CA ARG A 198 20.86 -9.22 -20.95
C ARG A 198 20.74 -8.83 -22.43
N GLY A 199 21.33 -7.70 -22.83
CA GLY A 199 21.31 -7.22 -24.22
C GLY A 199 20.01 -6.53 -24.65
N ALA A 200 19.06 -6.28 -23.74
CA ALA A 200 17.77 -5.65 -24.00
C ALA A 200 17.67 -4.22 -23.45
N ALA A 201 18.73 -3.42 -23.57
CA ALA A 201 18.84 -2.07 -22.99
C ALA A 201 17.71 -1.11 -23.44
N GLY A 202 17.29 -1.18 -24.72
CA GLY A 202 16.18 -0.37 -25.24
C GLY A 202 14.85 -0.68 -24.53
N LEU A 203 14.52 -1.97 -24.39
CA LEU A 203 13.33 -2.42 -23.68
C LEU A 203 13.40 -2.01 -22.20
N GLY A 204 14.56 -2.21 -21.55
CA GLY A 204 14.77 -1.83 -20.14
C GLY A 204 14.52 -0.34 -19.89
N LYS A 205 14.97 0.52 -20.82
CA LYS A 205 14.72 1.97 -20.73
C LYS A 205 13.23 2.32 -20.85
N VAL A 206 12.52 1.71 -21.81
CA VAL A 206 11.08 1.95 -22.00
C VAL A 206 10.28 1.50 -20.77
N LEU A 207 10.52 0.28 -20.28
CA LEU A 207 9.82 -0.25 -19.11
C LEU A 207 10.12 0.57 -17.85
N ALA A 208 11.36 1.02 -17.65
CA ALA A 208 11.73 1.87 -16.53
C ALA A 208 11.01 3.23 -16.55
N ILE A 209 10.85 3.85 -17.73
CA ILE A 209 10.09 5.09 -17.89
C ILE A 209 8.61 4.86 -17.61
N LEU A 210 8.01 3.80 -18.15
CA LEU A 210 6.61 3.46 -17.91
C LEU A 210 6.36 3.21 -16.43
N PHE A 211 7.22 2.44 -15.77
CA PHE A 211 7.13 2.22 -14.33
C PHE A 211 7.15 3.55 -13.57
N ALA A 212 8.08 4.44 -13.88
CA ALA A 212 8.21 5.71 -13.19
C ALA A 212 6.95 6.59 -13.37
N ILE A 213 6.36 6.63 -14.57
CA ILE A 213 5.11 7.35 -14.83
C ILE A 213 3.96 6.78 -13.99
N PHE A 214 3.79 5.45 -14.00
CA PHE A 214 2.72 4.80 -13.24
C PHE A 214 2.92 4.93 -11.73
N CYS A 215 4.17 4.85 -11.24
CA CYS A 215 4.49 5.05 -9.83
C CYS A 215 4.18 6.47 -9.35
N ILE A 216 4.43 7.50 -10.16
CA ILE A 216 4.02 8.87 -9.88
C ILE A 216 2.49 8.96 -9.79
N GLY A 217 1.77 8.37 -10.75
CA GLY A 217 0.31 8.29 -10.74
C GLY A 217 -0.23 7.53 -9.53
N GLY A 218 0.37 6.37 -9.20
CA GLY A 218 0.04 5.58 -8.01
C GLY A 218 0.27 6.35 -6.71
N SER A 219 1.36 7.14 -6.65
CA SER A 219 1.65 7.97 -5.48
C SER A 219 0.62 9.09 -5.28
N PHE A 220 0.10 9.68 -6.34
CA PHE A 220 -0.96 10.68 -6.25
C PHE A 220 -2.34 10.04 -5.99
N GLY A 221 -2.63 8.87 -6.57
CA GLY A 221 -3.89 8.15 -6.40
C GLY A 221 -3.97 7.38 -5.09
N GLY A 222 -3.53 6.12 -5.10
CA GLY A 222 -3.66 5.19 -3.98
C GLY A 222 -2.86 5.58 -2.75
N GLY A 223 -1.64 6.09 -2.96
CA GLY A 223 -0.76 6.54 -1.89
C GLY A 223 -1.14 7.88 -1.27
N ASN A 224 -2.04 8.68 -1.88
CA ASN A 224 -2.39 10.00 -1.41
C ASN A 224 -3.90 10.26 -1.42
N MET A 225 -4.52 10.40 -2.62
CA MET A 225 -5.93 10.81 -2.74
C MET A 225 -6.87 9.84 -2.03
N PHE A 226 -6.70 8.53 -2.21
CA PHE A 226 -7.51 7.50 -1.55
C PHE A 226 -7.38 7.58 -0.03
N GLN A 227 -6.18 7.75 0.49
CA GLN A 227 -5.91 7.87 1.91
C GLN A 227 -6.58 9.12 2.50
N SER A 228 -6.35 10.27 1.87
CA SER A 228 -6.92 11.55 2.29
C SER A 228 -8.46 11.54 2.23
N ASN A 229 -9.03 10.92 1.19
CA ASN A 229 -10.47 10.78 1.01
C ASN A 229 -11.13 9.98 2.15
N GLN A 230 -10.63 8.77 2.41
CA GLN A 230 -11.19 7.90 3.44
C GLN A 230 -11.03 8.49 4.85
N ALA A 231 -9.88 9.14 5.11
CA ALA A 231 -9.65 9.84 6.38
C ALA A 231 -10.61 11.03 6.57
N ALA A 232 -10.89 11.79 5.51
CA ALA A 232 -11.85 12.90 5.54
C ALA A 232 -13.27 12.40 5.78
N ILE A 233 -13.69 11.30 5.12
CA ILE A 233 -15.03 10.72 5.29
C ILE A 233 -15.27 10.34 6.75
N ILE A 234 -14.36 9.55 7.36
CA ILE A 234 -14.55 9.09 8.74
C ILE A 234 -14.46 10.26 9.74
N PHE A 235 -13.56 11.21 9.51
CA PHE A 235 -13.43 12.38 10.36
C PHE A 235 -14.72 13.22 10.35
N ASN A 236 -15.24 13.54 9.17
CA ASN A 236 -16.45 14.31 9.02
C ASN A 236 -17.67 13.61 9.63
N SER A 237 -17.80 12.28 9.40
CA SER A 237 -18.88 11.47 9.98
C SER A 237 -18.83 11.47 11.50
N THR A 238 -17.63 11.23 12.08
CA THR A 238 -17.47 11.14 13.55
C THR A 238 -17.60 12.50 14.24
N ALA A 239 -17.11 13.58 13.61
CA ALA A 239 -17.20 14.94 14.14
C ALA A 239 -18.55 15.64 13.88
N GLY A 240 -19.43 15.01 13.08
CA GLY A 240 -20.74 15.60 12.72
C GLY A 240 -20.65 16.77 11.76
N PHE A 241 -19.56 16.88 10.99
CA PHE A 241 -19.41 17.93 9.99
C PHE A 241 -20.11 17.57 8.68
N THR A 242 -21.16 18.31 8.33
CA THR A 242 -21.95 18.11 7.10
C THR A 242 -21.76 19.23 6.07
N GLY A 243 -20.90 20.20 6.35
CA GLY A 243 -20.67 21.35 5.47
C GLY A 243 -19.83 21.00 4.24
N GLY A 244 -20.19 21.53 3.06
CA GLY A 244 -19.47 21.27 1.79
C GLY A 244 -17.98 21.68 1.76
N ALA A 245 -17.48 22.43 2.75
CA ALA A 245 -16.08 22.80 2.87
C ALA A 245 -15.27 21.92 3.85
N SER A 246 -15.91 20.97 4.55
CA SER A 246 -15.23 20.16 5.58
C SER A 246 -14.11 19.31 5.03
N GLY A 247 -14.32 18.67 3.87
CA GLY A 247 -13.28 17.91 3.18
C GLY A 247 -12.09 18.77 2.76
N LEU A 248 -12.34 19.98 2.25
CA LEU A 248 -11.29 20.93 1.87
C LEU A 248 -10.44 21.33 3.08
N ILE A 249 -11.08 21.70 4.20
CA ILE A 249 -10.38 22.10 5.44
C ILE A 249 -9.55 20.94 5.98
N PHE A 250 -10.13 19.73 6.05
CA PHE A 250 -9.40 18.52 6.45
C PHE A 250 -8.19 18.27 5.55
N GLY A 251 -8.37 18.35 4.23
CA GLY A 251 -7.32 18.16 3.24
C GLY A 251 -6.16 19.15 3.38
N ILE A 252 -6.46 20.42 3.66
CA ILE A 252 -5.43 21.46 3.92
C ILE A 252 -4.63 21.13 5.17
N VAL A 253 -5.30 20.79 6.28
CA VAL A 253 -4.61 20.41 7.53
C VAL A 253 -3.73 19.18 7.32
N MET A 254 -4.27 18.16 6.65
CA MET A 254 -3.52 16.94 6.34
C MET A 254 -2.32 17.23 5.43
N ALA A 255 -2.48 18.06 4.40
CA ALA A 255 -1.39 18.47 3.51
C ALA A 255 -0.27 19.21 4.24
N ILE A 256 -0.60 20.04 5.23
CA ILE A 256 0.40 20.72 6.08
C ILE A 256 1.18 19.70 6.91
N CYS A 257 0.48 18.75 7.55
CA CYS A 257 1.11 17.69 8.35
C CYS A 257 2.04 16.81 7.51
N VAL A 258 1.57 16.35 6.35
CA VAL A 258 2.35 15.55 5.40
C VAL A 258 3.55 16.35 4.89
N GLY A 259 3.33 17.59 4.44
CA GLY A 259 4.37 18.48 3.94
C GLY A 259 5.50 18.68 4.94
N PHE A 260 5.17 18.86 6.23
CA PHE A 260 6.16 19.01 7.30
C PHE A 260 7.11 17.80 7.41
N VAL A 261 6.61 16.58 7.21
CA VAL A 261 7.44 15.36 7.29
C VAL A 261 8.23 15.14 6.00
N ILE A 262 7.58 15.23 4.83
CA ILE A 262 8.23 14.89 3.55
C ILE A 262 9.35 15.85 3.14
N ILE A 263 9.36 17.08 3.69
CA ILE A 263 10.48 18.02 3.49
C ILE A 263 11.79 17.41 3.99
N GLY A 264 11.78 16.65 5.09
CA GLY A 264 12.97 16.04 5.69
C GLY A 264 13.52 14.80 4.97
N GLY A 265 12.90 14.37 3.87
CA GLY A 265 13.35 13.21 3.06
C GLY A 265 13.19 11.86 3.76
N LEU A 266 13.83 10.81 3.19
CA LEU A 266 13.65 9.42 3.64
C LEU A 266 14.00 9.20 5.12
N LYS A 267 15.11 9.75 5.58
CA LYS A 267 15.54 9.57 6.99
C LYS A 267 14.48 10.05 7.98
N ARG A 268 13.81 11.17 7.67
CA ARG A 268 12.73 11.68 8.53
C ARG A 268 11.46 10.84 8.38
N ILE A 269 11.13 10.40 7.19
CA ILE A 269 10.01 9.48 6.94
C ILE A 269 10.24 8.21 7.75
N ALA A 270 11.40 7.55 7.61
CA ALA A 270 11.75 6.33 8.33
C ALA A 270 11.67 6.50 9.86
N ALA A 271 12.19 7.61 10.41
CA ALA A 271 12.14 7.89 11.84
C ALA A 271 10.72 8.12 12.37
N VAL A 272 9.80 8.62 11.53
CA VAL A 272 8.38 8.76 11.87
C VAL A 272 7.67 7.41 11.78
N THR A 273 7.85 6.69 10.68
CA THR A 273 7.16 5.41 10.42
C THR A 273 7.57 4.32 11.41
N GLU A 274 8.84 4.27 11.80
CA GLU A 274 9.37 3.34 12.81
C GLU A 274 8.58 3.40 14.13
N LYS A 275 8.06 4.57 14.49
CA LYS A 275 7.28 4.78 15.73
C LYS A 275 5.77 4.68 15.49
N VAL A 276 5.30 5.31 14.42
CA VAL A 276 3.87 5.43 14.13
C VAL A 276 3.28 4.07 13.73
N VAL A 277 3.97 3.30 12.87
CA VAL A 277 3.42 2.04 12.33
C VAL A 277 3.17 1.00 13.42
N PRO A 278 4.13 0.64 14.30
CA PRO A 278 3.85 -0.33 15.35
C PRO A 278 2.75 0.14 16.31
N PHE A 279 2.71 1.45 16.62
CA PHE A 279 1.70 2.02 17.49
C PHE A 279 0.29 1.95 16.91
N MET A 280 0.10 2.41 15.66
CA MET A 280 -1.22 2.41 15.02
C MET A 280 -1.74 1.00 14.76
N VAL A 281 -0.87 0.08 14.28
CA VAL A 281 -1.22 -1.32 14.07
C VAL A 281 -1.55 -2.00 15.38
N GLY A 282 -0.77 -1.74 16.43
CA GLY A 282 -0.99 -2.29 17.77
C GLY A 282 -2.35 -1.91 18.35
N ILE A 283 -2.72 -0.62 18.31
CA ILE A 283 -4.03 -0.15 18.78
C ILE A 283 -5.15 -0.80 17.97
N TYR A 284 -5.02 -0.81 16.65
CA TYR A 284 -6.03 -1.37 15.77
C TYR A 284 -6.25 -2.86 16.03
N LEU A 285 -5.16 -3.65 16.09
CA LEU A 285 -5.23 -5.08 16.35
C LEU A 285 -5.80 -5.39 17.73
N LEU A 286 -5.38 -4.65 18.78
CA LEU A 286 -5.91 -4.83 20.12
C LEU A 286 -7.43 -4.59 20.16
N ALA A 287 -7.90 -3.52 19.54
CA ALA A 287 -9.33 -3.24 19.47
C ALA A 287 -10.09 -4.32 18.69
N ALA A 288 -9.57 -4.75 17.55
CA ALA A 288 -10.17 -5.81 16.77
C ALA A 288 -10.23 -7.15 17.55
N LEU A 289 -9.17 -7.50 18.28
CA LEU A 289 -9.14 -8.68 19.14
C LEU A 289 -10.17 -8.58 20.28
N VAL A 290 -10.40 -7.38 20.83
CA VAL A 290 -11.48 -7.18 21.84
C VAL A 290 -12.84 -7.43 21.20
N VAL A 291 -13.14 -6.88 20.02
CA VAL A 291 -14.42 -7.13 19.31
C VAL A 291 -14.61 -8.61 19.01
N ILE A 292 -13.58 -9.29 18.50
CA ILE A 292 -13.60 -10.74 18.22
C ILE A 292 -13.83 -11.53 19.51
N GLY A 293 -13.13 -11.15 20.60
CA GLY A 293 -13.27 -11.79 21.91
C GLY A 293 -14.65 -11.62 22.54
N MET A 294 -15.28 -10.45 22.39
CA MET A 294 -16.66 -10.20 22.83
C MET A 294 -17.68 -11.05 22.06
N ASN A 295 -17.35 -11.43 20.85
CA ASN A 295 -18.20 -12.24 19.95
C ASN A 295 -17.59 -13.61 19.66
N PHE A 296 -16.92 -14.23 20.64
CA PHE A 296 -16.13 -15.46 20.43
C PHE A 296 -16.93 -16.62 19.86
N THR A 297 -18.24 -16.68 20.13
CA THR A 297 -19.15 -17.71 19.60
C THR A 297 -19.35 -17.60 18.09
N GLU A 298 -19.17 -16.41 17.53
CA GLU A 298 -19.34 -16.14 16.11
C GLU A 298 -18.07 -16.40 15.29
N ILE A 299 -16.93 -16.71 15.92
CA ILE A 299 -15.66 -16.94 15.21
C ILE A 299 -15.78 -18.14 14.25
N ILE A 300 -16.24 -19.31 14.74
CA ILE A 300 -16.39 -20.50 13.89
C ILE A 300 -17.44 -20.29 12.80
N PRO A 301 -18.65 -19.75 13.08
CA PRO A 301 -19.59 -19.35 12.05
C PRO A 301 -19.01 -18.37 11.01
N ALA A 302 -18.20 -17.39 11.42
CA ALA A 302 -17.57 -16.45 10.50
C ALA A 302 -16.61 -17.14 9.53
N PHE A 303 -15.75 -18.03 10.02
CA PHE A 303 -14.90 -18.86 9.15
C PHE A 303 -15.74 -19.74 8.20
N GLY A 304 -16.87 -20.27 8.66
CA GLY A 304 -17.82 -21.00 7.81
C GLY A 304 -18.41 -20.11 6.70
N LYS A 305 -18.79 -18.87 7.02
CA LYS A 305 -19.28 -17.88 6.04
C LYS A 305 -18.19 -17.52 5.02
N ILE A 306 -16.94 -17.32 5.47
CA ILE A 306 -15.79 -17.04 4.60
C ILE A 306 -15.54 -18.21 3.66
N TRP A 307 -15.46 -19.43 4.18
CA TRP A 307 -15.19 -20.63 3.39
C TRP A 307 -16.29 -20.90 2.36
N ASN A 308 -17.54 -20.95 2.80
CA ASN A 308 -18.67 -21.18 1.91
C ASN A 308 -18.83 -20.07 0.87
N GLY A 309 -18.66 -18.80 1.29
CA GLY A 309 -18.70 -17.67 0.38
C GLY A 309 -17.59 -17.67 -0.67
N ALA A 310 -16.44 -18.27 -0.36
CA ALA A 310 -15.31 -18.35 -1.31
C ALA A 310 -15.55 -19.35 -2.45
N PHE A 311 -16.25 -20.46 -2.19
CA PHE A 311 -16.41 -21.56 -3.15
C PHE A 311 -17.83 -21.74 -3.67
N ALA A 312 -18.82 -21.28 -2.92
CA ALA A 312 -20.23 -21.34 -3.29
C ALA A 312 -20.92 -20.01 -3.03
N PRO A 313 -20.48 -18.92 -3.64
CA PRO A 313 -21.03 -17.58 -3.38
C PRO A 313 -22.43 -17.45 -3.94
N MET A 314 -23.40 -17.28 -3.04
CA MET A 314 -24.78 -16.97 -3.40
C MET A 314 -24.99 -15.45 -3.47
N GLY A 315 -25.61 -14.97 -4.55
CA GLY A 315 -25.98 -13.55 -4.68
C GLY A 315 -24.82 -12.58 -5.01
N VAL A 316 -23.62 -13.09 -5.31
CA VAL A 316 -22.47 -12.27 -5.73
C VAL A 316 -22.41 -12.21 -7.25
N ALA A 317 -22.31 -11.00 -7.81
CA ALA A 317 -22.12 -10.82 -9.23
C ALA A 317 -20.84 -11.52 -9.72
N GLY A 318 -20.96 -12.34 -10.76
CA GLY A 318 -19.86 -13.15 -11.29
C GLY A 318 -19.58 -14.45 -10.52
N GLY A 319 -20.38 -14.80 -9.52
CA GLY A 319 -20.24 -16.06 -8.77
C GLY A 319 -18.86 -16.26 -8.18
N PHE A 320 -18.33 -17.48 -8.23
CA PHE A 320 -16.99 -17.84 -7.75
C PHE A 320 -15.88 -16.95 -8.30
N VAL A 321 -15.91 -16.67 -9.62
CA VAL A 321 -14.89 -15.83 -10.29
C VAL A 321 -14.95 -14.40 -9.78
N GLY A 322 -16.15 -13.85 -9.59
CA GLY A 322 -16.32 -12.49 -9.05
C GLY A 322 -15.70 -12.33 -7.67
N VAL A 323 -15.95 -13.30 -6.77
CA VAL A 323 -15.38 -13.30 -5.40
C VAL A 323 -13.87 -13.40 -5.43
N LEU A 324 -13.32 -14.30 -6.25
CA LEU A 324 -11.88 -14.48 -6.43
C LEU A 324 -11.24 -13.17 -6.92
N VAL A 325 -11.79 -12.57 -7.97
CA VAL A 325 -11.27 -11.31 -8.55
C VAL A 325 -11.27 -10.19 -7.51
N GLN A 326 -12.35 -10.04 -6.73
CA GLN A 326 -12.41 -9.00 -5.70
C GLN A 326 -11.39 -9.25 -4.58
N GLY A 327 -11.23 -10.48 -4.14
CA GLY A 327 -10.22 -10.83 -3.13
C GLY A 327 -8.80 -10.51 -3.61
N PHE A 328 -8.42 -10.95 -4.81
CA PHE A 328 -7.09 -10.68 -5.38
C PHE A 328 -6.87 -9.18 -5.66
N ARG A 329 -7.86 -8.50 -6.22
CA ARG A 329 -7.78 -7.05 -6.48
C ARG A 329 -7.52 -6.26 -5.21
N ARG A 330 -8.27 -6.52 -4.14
CA ARG A 330 -8.11 -5.80 -2.87
C ARG A 330 -6.82 -6.18 -2.14
N ALA A 331 -6.40 -7.44 -2.20
CA ALA A 331 -5.11 -7.86 -1.64
C ALA A 331 -3.94 -7.18 -2.36
N ALA A 332 -3.90 -7.20 -3.70
CA ALA A 332 -2.85 -6.57 -4.48
C ALA A 332 -2.79 -5.04 -4.30
N PHE A 333 -3.94 -4.40 -4.10
CA PHE A 333 -4.00 -2.99 -3.73
C PHE A 333 -3.43 -2.72 -2.34
N SER A 334 -3.69 -3.62 -1.37
CA SER A 334 -3.26 -3.46 0.01
C SER A 334 -1.76 -3.73 0.18
N ASN A 335 -1.29 -4.93 -0.23
CA ASN A 335 0.09 -5.36 0.00
C ASN A 335 1.06 -5.00 -1.12
N GLU A 336 0.56 -4.53 -2.26
CA GLU A 336 1.36 -4.08 -3.41
C GLU A 336 2.36 -5.12 -3.95
N ALA A 337 2.13 -6.41 -3.71
CA ALA A 337 3.00 -7.48 -4.17
C ALA A 337 2.91 -7.67 -5.69
N GLY A 338 4.03 -7.67 -6.37
CA GLY A 338 4.11 -7.70 -7.84
C GLY A 338 4.02 -6.32 -8.49
N VAL A 339 3.80 -5.27 -7.70
CA VAL A 339 3.67 -3.89 -8.16
C VAL A 339 5.01 -3.16 -8.22
N GLY A 340 5.98 -3.55 -7.37
CA GLY A 340 7.34 -3.03 -7.37
C GLY A 340 7.58 -1.80 -6.48
N SER A 341 6.55 -1.22 -5.87
CA SER A 341 6.65 -0.02 -5.03
C SER A 341 7.59 -0.19 -3.84
N ALA A 342 7.46 -1.28 -3.09
CA ALA A 342 8.25 -1.57 -1.90
C ALA A 342 9.76 -1.68 -2.19
N ALA A 343 10.14 -2.14 -3.38
CA ALA A 343 11.55 -2.21 -3.78
C ALA A 343 12.24 -0.85 -3.72
N ILE A 344 11.49 0.27 -3.79
CA ILE A 344 12.03 1.62 -3.68
C ILE A 344 12.48 1.91 -2.24
N ALA A 345 11.67 1.57 -1.22
CA ALA A 345 12.06 1.73 0.18
C ALA A 345 13.15 0.74 0.59
N HIS A 346 12.97 -0.54 0.25
CA HIS A 346 13.90 -1.60 0.59
C HIS A 346 15.27 -1.43 -0.07
N SER A 347 15.36 -0.76 -1.21
CA SER A 347 16.66 -0.46 -1.84
C SER A 347 17.58 0.42 -0.99
N ALA A 348 17.01 1.20 -0.05
CA ALA A 348 17.76 2.11 0.80
C ALA A 348 18.40 1.43 2.03
N VAL A 349 18.21 0.14 2.22
CA VAL A 349 18.74 -0.60 3.37
C VAL A 349 20.27 -0.66 3.37
N LYS A 350 20.86 -0.62 4.56
CA LYS A 350 22.30 -0.85 4.78
C LYS A 350 22.58 -2.35 4.78
N THR A 351 22.92 -2.91 3.63
CA THR A 351 23.33 -4.31 3.49
C THR A 351 24.20 -4.54 2.26
N LYS A 352 25.13 -5.49 2.37
CA LYS A 352 25.94 -6.03 1.26
C LYS A 352 25.23 -7.17 0.53
N TYR A 353 24.21 -7.75 1.14
CA TYR A 353 23.54 -8.98 0.66
C TYR A 353 22.10 -8.67 0.18
N PRO A 354 21.86 -8.47 -1.12
CA PRO A 354 20.53 -8.15 -1.63
C PRO A 354 19.44 -9.14 -1.20
N ALA A 355 19.79 -10.43 -1.06
CA ALA A 355 18.85 -11.47 -0.66
C ALA A 355 18.39 -11.34 0.81
N SER A 356 19.21 -10.73 1.71
CA SER A 356 18.80 -10.52 3.10
C SER A 356 17.58 -9.60 3.18
N GLU A 357 17.58 -8.52 2.39
CA GLU A 357 16.46 -7.61 2.33
C GLU A 357 15.25 -8.21 1.59
N GLY A 358 15.48 -8.99 0.54
CA GLY A 358 14.42 -9.78 -0.08
C GLY A 358 13.73 -10.72 0.91
N ILE A 359 14.49 -11.37 1.80
CA ILE A 359 13.91 -12.23 2.85
C ILE A 359 13.11 -11.40 3.86
N VAL A 360 13.60 -10.22 4.27
CA VAL A 360 12.86 -9.30 5.14
C VAL A 360 11.52 -8.91 4.55
N SER A 361 11.47 -8.61 3.25
CA SER A 361 10.26 -8.18 2.56
C SER A 361 9.16 -9.25 2.48
N LEU A 362 9.46 -10.54 2.79
CA LEU A 362 8.44 -11.58 2.96
C LEU A 362 7.43 -11.23 4.07
N LEU A 363 7.88 -10.51 5.10
CA LEU A 363 7.03 -10.15 6.24
C LEU A 363 5.94 -9.13 5.87
N GLU A 364 6.18 -8.33 4.84
CA GLU A 364 5.28 -7.23 4.47
C GLU A 364 3.89 -7.72 4.05
N PRO A 365 3.70 -8.58 3.00
CA PRO A 365 2.38 -9.08 2.65
C PRO A 365 1.76 -9.98 3.72
N PHE A 366 2.59 -10.65 4.53
CA PHE A 366 2.10 -11.45 5.65
C PHE A 366 1.46 -10.56 6.72
N ILE A 367 2.16 -9.52 7.18
CA ILE A 367 1.64 -8.59 8.21
C ILE A 367 0.43 -7.83 7.64
N ASP A 368 0.57 -7.27 6.45
CA ASP A 368 -0.47 -6.47 5.81
C ASP A 368 -1.75 -7.27 5.56
N THR A 369 -1.66 -8.33 4.78
CA THR A 369 -2.85 -9.00 4.24
C THR A 369 -3.25 -10.22 5.08
N VAL A 370 -2.29 -11.11 5.40
CA VAL A 370 -2.64 -12.34 6.13
C VAL A 370 -3.04 -12.04 7.57
N VAL A 371 -2.47 -11.00 8.21
CA VAL A 371 -2.80 -10.63 9.58
C VAL A 371 -3.84 -9.49 9.60
N VAL A 372 -3.47 -8.29 9.17
CA VAL A 372 -4.30 -7.09 9.39
C VAL A 372 -5.60 -7.14 8.60
N CYS A 373 -5.55 -7.44 7.29
CA CYS A 373 -6.78 -7.55 6.48
C CYS A 373 -7.70 -8.68 6.97
N THR A 374 -7.15 -9.83 7.40
CA THR A 374 -7.95 -10.95 7.91
C THR A 374 -8.65 -10.58 9.20
N ILE A 375 -7.97 -9.89 10.11
CA ILE A 375 -8.58 -9.45 11.37
C ILE A 375 -9.69 -8.43 11.10
N THR A 376 -9.48 -7.47 10.20
CA THR A 376 -10.51 -6.53 9.75
C THR A 376 -11.73 -7.28 9.18
N ALA A 377 -11.49 -8.25 8.31
CA ALA A 377 -12.55 -9.04 7.70
C ALA A 377 -13.33 -9.83 8.75
N LEU A 378 -12.66 -10.43 9.73
CA LEU A 378 -13.30 -11.14 10.84
C LEU A 378 -14.22 -10.22 11.64
N VAL A 379 -13.77 -9.00 11.97
CA VAL A 379 -14.62 -8.03 12.68
C VAL A 379 -15.88 -7.73 11.88
N ILE A 380 -15.78 -7.46 10.57
CA ILE A 380 -16.92 -7.15 9.71
C ILE A 380 -17.86 -8.35 9.58
N VAL A 381 -17.33 -9.57 9.40
CA VAL A 381 -18.13 -10.79 9.20
C VAL A 381 -18.81 -11.26 10.48
N ILE A 382 -18.12 -11.16 11.61
CA ILE A 382 -18.64 -11.54 12.94
C ILE A 382 -19.79 -10.63 13.35
N THR A 383 -19.65 -9.31 13.15
CA THR A 383 -20.67 -8.33 13.51
C THR A 383 -21.87 -8.34 12.56
N GLY A 384 -21.70 -8.85 11.33
CA GLY A 384 -22.79 -8.96 10.35
C GLY A 384 -23.16 -7.65 9.65
N ASN A 385 -22.50 -6.53 9.95
CA ASN A 385 -22.83 -5.20 9.43
C ASN A 385 -22.80 -5.11 7.89
N TYR A 386 -22.07 -6.02 7.21
CA TYR A 386 -22.03 -6.06 5.74
C TYR A 386 -23.38 -6.50 5.11
N LEU A 387 -24.28 -7.11 5.87
CA LEU A 387 -25.59 -7.55 5.36
C LEU A 387 -26.55 -6.36 5.16
N ASP A 388 -26.40 -5.31 5.96
CA ASP A 388 -27.26 -4.13 5.98
C ASP A 388 -26.59 -2.92 5.30
N ALA A 389 -25.46 -3.14 4.62
CA ALA A 389 -24.60 -2.09 4.09
C ALA A 389 -25.15 -1.31 2.89
N GLY A 390 -26.46 -1.20 2.72
CA GLY A 390 -27.11 -0.54 1.57
C GLY A 390 -26.65 0.89 1.25
N ALA A 391 -25.90 1.55 2.13
CA ALA A 391 -25.33 2.88 1.91
C ALA A 391 -23.89 3.02 2.45
N ALA A 392 -23.42 2.16 3.36
CA ALA A 392 -22.10 2.27 3.97
C ALA A 392 -21.07 1.46 3.18
N SER A 393 -20.01 2.11 2.72
CA SER A 393 -18.88 1.45 2.04
C SER A 393 -17.54 1.96 2.57
N GLY A 394 -16.48 1.20 2.30
CA GLY A 394 -15.14 1.59 2.72
C GLY A 394 -15.00 1.69 4.23
N VAL A 395 -14.35 2.76 4.71
CA VAL A 395 -14.04 2.93 6.13
C VAL A 395 -15.26 3.02 7.03
N GLN A 396 -16.39 3.51 6.53
CA GLN A 396 -17.62 3.66 7.32
C GLN A 396 -18.17 2.30 7.74
N LEU A 397 -18.21 1.30 6.84
CA LEU A 397 -18.65 -0.05 7.16
C LEU A 397 -17.80 -0.68 8.28
N THR A 398 -16.47 -0.49 8.22
CA THR A 398 -15.59 -0.95 9.28
C THR A 398 -15.87 -0.23 10.60
N SER A 399 -16.10 1.08 10.55
CA SER A 399 -16.46 1.87 11.75
C SER A 399 -17.75 1.37 12.40
N ASP A 400 -18.78 1.12 11.60
CA ASP A 400 -20.07 0.62 12.07
C ASP A 400 -19.93 -0.79 12.68
N ALA A 401 -19.08 -1.64 12.08
CA ALA A 401 -18.78 -2.95 12.63
C ALA A 401 -18.12 -2.88 14.02
N PHE A 402 -17.17 -1.97 14.23
CA PHE A 402 -16.60 -1.74 15.55
C PHE A 402 -17.59 -1.10 16.53
N ALA A 403 -18.40 -0.14 16.07
CA ALA A 403 -19.38 0.56 16.89
C ALA A 403 -20.46 -0.39 17.43
N SER A 404 -20.83 -1.42 16.67
CA SER A 404 -21.83 -2.42 17.11
C SER A 404 -21.40 -3.21 18.35
N ALA A 405 -20.09 -3.37 18.55
CA ALA A 405 -19.53 -4.03 19.73
C ALA A 405 -19.07 -3.02 20.81
N ILE A 406 -18.47 -1.91 20.38
CA ILE A 406 -17.92 -0.87 21.28
C ILE A 406 -18.42 0.49 20.81
N PRO A 407 -19.54 1.02 21.36
CA PRO A 407 -20.22 2.23 20.84
C PRO A 407 -19.37 3.50 20.75
N TRP A 408 -18.37 3.67 21.61
CA TRP A 408 -17.48 4.84 21.62
C TRP A 408 -16.22 4.66 20.73
N PHE A 409 -15.99 3.47 20.21
CA PHE A 409 -14.76 3.16 19.47
C PHE A 409 -14.60 3.92 18.13
N PRO A 410 -15.65 4.37 17.43
CA PRO A 410 -15.50 5.21 16.24
C PRO A 410 -14.60 6.42 16.43
N TYR A 411 -14.54 7.02 17.61
CA TYR A 411 -13.62 8.14 17.91
C TYR A 411 -12.14 7.69 17.88
N VAL A 412 -11.84 6.53 18.46
CA VAL A 412 -10.48 5.95 18.45
C VAL A 412 -10.12 5.48 17.06
N LEU A 413 -11.06 4.82 16.37
CA LEU A 413 -10.87 4.37 15.00
C LEU A 413 -10.58 5.54 14.06
N THR A 414 -11.28 6.66 14.21
CA THR A 414 -11.02 7.89 13.43
C THR A 414 -9.57 8.36 13.62
N GLY A 415 -9.09 8.41 14.85
CA GLY A 415 -7.69 8.74 15.13
C GLY A 415 -6.71 7.75 14.49
N ALA A 416 -6.98 6.45 14.61
CA ALA A 416 -6.19 5.40 13.98
C ALA A 416 -6.19 5.53 12.45
N VAL A 417 -7.35 5.71 11.82
CA VAL A 417 -7.51 5.88 10.37
C VAL A 417 -6.73 7.09 9.85
N ILE A 418 -6.75 8.21 10.58
CA ILE A 418 -5.95 9.39 10.23
C ILE A 418 -4.45 9.08 10.27
N LEU A 419 -3.99 8.33 11.29
CA LEU A 419 -2.59 7.91 11.39
C LEU A 419 -2.21 6.93 10.27
N PHE A 420 -3.08 5.97 9.93
CA PHE A 420 -2.88 5.05 8.80
C PHE A 420 -2.78 5.82 7.47
N ALA A 421 -3.71 6.75 7.22
CA ALA A 421 -3.67 7.59 6.02
C ALA A 421 -2.38 8.42 5.95
N PHE A 422 -2.05 9.09 7.04
CA PHE A 422 -0.86 9.93 7.15
C PHE A 422 0.42 9.12 6.89
N SER A 423 0.58 7.96 7.52
CA SER A 423 1.76 7.11 7.38
C SER A 423 1.92 6.61 5.94
N THR A 424 0.83 6.18 5.30
CA THR A 424 0.84 5.76 3.90
C THR A 424 1.22 6.90 2.96
N MET A 425 0.64 8.09 3.16
CA MET A 425 0.97 9.26 2.34
C MET A 425 2.44 9.65 2.41
N ILE A 426 3.05 9.66 3.60
CA ILE A 426 4.47 10.03 3.72
C ILE A 426 5.40 9.00 3.04
N SER A 427 5.10 7.70 3.11
CA SER A 427 5.88 6.66 2.43
C SER A 427 5.70 6.70 0.92
N TRP A 428 4.47 6.80 0.43
CA TRP A 428 4.19 6.92 -1.00
C TRP A 428 4.74 8.22 -1.61
N SER A 429 4.85 9.29 -0.82
CA SER A 429 5.53 10.51 -1.28
C SER A 429 6.99 10.25 -1.66
N TYR A 430 7.66 9.35 -0.94
CA TYR A 430 9.02 8.94 -1.27
C TYR A 430 9.07 8.10 -2.56
N TYR A 431 8.16 7.15 -2.73
CA TYR A 431 8.11 6.32 -3.94
C TYR A 431 7.91 7.16 -5.21
N GLY A 432 6.93 8.04 -5.17
CA GLY A 432 6.67 8.93 -6.30
C GLY A 432 7.79 9.95 -6.52
N LEU A 433 8.43 10.46 -5.45
CA LEU A 433 9.58 11.36 -5.57
C LEU A 433 10.75 10.66 -6.26
N GLN A 434 11.10 9.43 -5.90
CA GLN A 434 12.18 8.68 -6.53
C GLN A 434 11.91 8.47 -8.04
N SER A 435 10.65 8.16 -8.39
CA SER A 435 10.22 8.03 -9.77
C SER A 435 10.24 9.36 -10.53
N TRP A 436 9.83 10.43 -9.87
CA TRP A 436 9.91 11.79 -10.43
C TRP A 436 11.35 12.22 -10.72
N LEU A 437 12.25 11.99 -9.77
CA LEU A 437 13.67 12.32 -9.93
C LEU A 437 14.37 11.47 -11.01
N PHE A 438 13.91 10.23 -11.21
CA PHE A 438 14.38 9.39 -12.31
C PHE A 438 14.03 9.98 -13.68
N LEU A 439 12.84 10.58 -13.85
CA LEU A 439 12.38 11.17 -15.11
C LEU A 439 12.92 12.57 -15.36
N PHE A 440 12.89 13.43 -14.33
CA PHE A 440 13.11 14.87 -14.46
C PHE A 440 14.47 15.34 -13.93
N GLY A 441 15.24 14.44 -13.31
CA GLY A 441 16.55 14.76 -12.75
C GLY A 441 16.53 15.16 -11.27
N ARG A 442 17.70 15.06 -10.63
CA ARG A 442 17.91 15.12 -9.16
C ARG A 442 18.17 16.56 -8.66
N SER A 443 17.45 17.56 -9.17
CA SER A 443 17.60 18.95 -8.70
C SER A 443 16.68 19.25 -7.53
N GLU A 444 17.10 20.14 -6.61
CA GLU A 444 16.27 20.59 -5.49
C GLU A 444 14.95 21.21 -5.95
N LYS A 445 14.97 21.90 -7.11
CA LYS A 445 13.75 22.45 -7.72
C LYS A 445 12.75 21.35 -8.06
N ASN A 446 13.21 20.24 -8.65
CA ASN A 446 12.34 19.10 -8.98
C ASN A 446 11.80 18.42 -7.72
N VAL A 447 12.62 18.29 -6.69
CA VAL A 447 12.19 17.78 -5.37
C VAL A 447 11.06 18.64 -4.80
N MET A 448 11.24 19.96 -4.78
CA MET A 448 10.23 20.87 -4.22
C MET A 448 8.95 20.90 -5.06
N THR A 449 9.09 20.90 -6.39
CA THR A 449 7.92 20.85 -7.30
C THR A 449 7.09 19.62 -7.04
N TYR A 450 7.69 18.43 -6.95
CA TYR A 450 6.98 17.20 -6.64
C TYR A 450 6.24 17.28 -5.29
N LYS A 451 6.92 17.75 -4.23
CA LYS A 451 6.34 17.84 -2.89
C LYS A 451 5.13 18.79 -2.85
N ILE A 452 5.19 19.92 -3.54
CA ILE A 452 4.06 20.85 -3.64
C ILE A 452 2.89 20.18 -4.37
N VAL A 453 3.14 19.56 -5.52
CA VAL A 453 2.11 18.86 -6.30
C VAL A 453 1.49 17.75 -5.47
N PHE A 454 2.29 16.97 -4.73
CA PHE A 454 1.80 15.91 -3.84
C PHE A 454 0.84 16.47 -2.77
N CYS A 455 1.18 17.57 -2.11
CA CYS A 455 0.32 18.23 -1.13
C CYS A 455 -0.99 18.76 -1.76
N LEU A 456 -0.95 19.25 -3.00
CA LEU A 456 -2.18 19.66 -3.71
C LEU A 456 -3.12 18.46 -3.96
N PHE A 457 -2.57 17.31 -4.33
CA PHE A 457 -3.36 16.07 -4.49
C PHE A 457 -3.93 15.56 -3.16
N THR A 458 -3.27 15.82 -2.01
CA THR A 458 -3.86 15.54 -0.68
C THR A 458 -5.16 16.32 -0.46
N VAL A 459 -5.13 17.62 -0.78
CA VAL A 459 -6.32 18.49 -0.65
C VAL A 459 -7.42 18.06 -1.62
N LEU A 460 -7.05 17.76 -2.87
CA LEU A 460 -7.99 17.32 -3.90
C LEU A 460 -8.68 16.01 -3.48
N GLY A 461 -7.90 15.01 -3.01
CA GLY A 461 -8.42 13.71 -2.59
C GLY A 461 -9.46 13.80 -1.48
N ALA A 462 -9.23 14.67 -0.48
CA ALA A 462 -10.19 14.90 0.60
C ALA A 462 -11.51 15.55 0.15
N SER A 463 -11.53 16.14 -1.05
CA SER A 463 -12.64 16.97 -1.55
C SER A 463 -13.48 16.30 -2.64
N ILE A 464 -13.07 15.12 -3.17
CA ILE A 464 -13.78 14.42 -4.27
C ILE A 464 -14.40 13.11 -3.80
N SER A 465 -15.29 12.52 -4.62
CA SER A 465 -16.00 11.29 -4.22
C SER A 465 -15.11 10.05 -4.29
N LEU A 466 -15.49 9.03 -3.51
CA LEU A 466 -14.77 7.77 -3.39
C LEU A 466 -14.60 7.03 -4.72
N GLY A 467 -15.64 6.96 -5.55
CA GLY A 467 -15.64 6.12 -6.76
C GLY A 467 -14.51 6.49 -7.73
N ALA A 468 -14.45 7.77 -8.15
CA ALA A 468 -13.42 8.26 -9.07
C ALA A 468 -12.00 8.13 -8.52
N VAL A 469 -11.83 8.36 -7.20
CA VAL A 469 -10.54 8.18 -6.53
C VAL A 469 -10.11 6.71 -6.52
N THR A 470 -11.03 5.81 -6.20
CA THR A 470 -10.73 4.38 -6.11
C THR A 470 -10.35 3.81 -7.47
N ASP A 471 -11.12 4.11 -8.51
CA ASP A 471 -10.86 3.58 -9.85
C ASP A 471 -9.52 4.05 -10.42
N PHE A 472 -9.23 5.34 -10.27
CA PHE A 472 -7.94 5.89 -10.68
C PHE A 472 -6.78 5.31 -9.87
N SER A 473 -6.93 5.22 -8.56
CA SER A 473 -5.92 4.69 -7.65
C SER A 473 -5.58 3.25 -7.96
N ASP A 474 -6.61 2.42 -8.13
CA ASP A 474 -6.47 1.03 -8.53
C ASP A 474 -5.74 0.92 -9.88
N ALA A 475 -6.21 1.66 -10.91
CA ALA A 475 -5.63 1.57 -12.24
C ALA A 475 -4.14 1.96 -12.25
N MET A 476 -3.74 3.02 -11.54
CA MET A 476 -2.34 3.44 -11.49
C MET A 476 -1.44 2.45 -10.75
N ILE A 477 -1.89 1.90 -9.61
CA ILE A 477 -1.14 0.89 -8.86
C ILE A 477 -0.99 -0.38 -9.69
N PHE A 478 -2.08 -0.89 -10.28
CA PHE A 478 -2.01 -2.10 -11.10
C PHE A 478 -1.21 -1.92 -12.38
N ALA A 479 -1.20 -0.72 -12.96
CA ALA A 479 -0.37 -0.42 -14.13
C ALA A 479 1.13 -0.56 -13.85
N MET A 480 1.58 -0.30 -12.61
CA MET A 480 3.00 -0.48 -12.22
C MET A 480 3.45 -1.93 -12.36
N ALA A 481 2.56 -2.90 -12.18
CA ALA A 481 2.87 -4.31 -12.32
C ALA A 481 3.21 -4.73 -13.77
N ILE A 482 2.76 -3.97 -14.76
CA ILE A 482 2.97 -4.30 -16.17
C ILE A 482 4.46 -4.23 -16.57
N PRO A 483 5.20 -3.15 -16.29
CA PRO A 483 6.63 -3.10 -16.55
C PRO A 483 7.45 -3.88 -15.54
N ASN A 484 6.94 -4.06 -14.33
CA ASN A 484 7.62 -4.74 -13.23
C ASN A 484 7.65 -6.25 -13.41
#